data_d4f5862dfcf46d33399d6578729f4567
#
_entry.id   d4f5862dfcf46d33399d6578729f4567
#
_cell.length_a   1.000
_cell.length_b   1.000
_cell.length_c   1.000
_cell.angle_alpha   90.00
_cell.angle_beta   90.00
_cell.angle_gamma   90.00
#
_symmetry.space_group_name_H-M   'P 1'
#
loop_
_entity.id
_entity.type
_entity.pdbx_description
1 polymer ?
#
loop_
_entity_poly.entity_id
_entity_poly.type
_entity_poly.pdbx_seq_one_letter_code
_entity_poly.pdbx_strand_id
1 'polypeptide(L)'
;IHEQIISNSGEAVETFLSGIVINHMGYCLNDDERKVKAERNIKLLVNRLDELKTMSQESEEQEIPYILYQLGKSYYMEKEYVKACDYFSKGLSYDLDTKLEYVIDMVETYGYAMLNSGAEKEAMSFVNIYDEFGDSADFKFLMGLIYMKNGLFDNAVKEFKKAVLYESCKVEGVNSYQAYYNIGVIYECLGYNDKALEYYERCGDYENAQNRVAYIKNN
;
A
#
# COMPACT_ATOMS: atom_id res chain seq x y z
N ILE A 1 14.42 10.33 -5.45
CA ILE A 1 14.47 11.07 -6.72
C ILE A 1 14.56 10.01 -7.79
N HIS A 2 13.52 9.89 -8.60
CA HIS A 2 13.51 9.01 -9.74
C HIS A 2 14.00 9.81 -10.96
N GLU A 3 14.95 9.25 -11.70
CA GLU A 3 15.36 9.79 -12.97
C GLU A 3 14.18 9.65 -13.95
N GLN A 4 13.79 10.75 -14.59
CA GLN A 4 12.76 10.75 -15.62
C GLN A 4 13.42 10.89 -16.98
N ILE A 5 12.93 10.13 -17.95
CA ILE A 5 13.32 10.29 -19.34
C ILE A 5 12.55 11.49 -19.89
N ILE A 6 13.27 12.57 -20.21
CA ILE A 6 12.69 13.79 -20.77
C ILE A 6 13.16 13.92 -22.20
N SER A 7 12.25 14.25 -23.12
CA SER A 7 12.62 14.59 -24.48
C SER A 7 13.36 15.93 -24.52
N ASN A 8 14.47 16.01 -25.25
CA ASN A 8 15.19 17.26 -25.47
C ASN A 8 14.36 18.29 -26.29
N SER A 9 13.33 17.84 -26.99
CA SER A 9 12.41 18.70 -27.75
C SER A 9 11.21 19.18 -26.92
N GLY A 10 11.03 18.71 -25.69
CA GLY A 10 9.84 18.99 -24.88
C GLY A 10 8.59 18.22 -25.30
N GLU A 11 8.70 17.30 -26.26
CA GLU A 11 7.59 16.46 -26.69
C GLU A 11 7.36 15.33 -25.68
N ALA A 12 6.10 14.85 -25.58
CA ALA A 12 5.77 13.71 -24.74
C ALA A 12 6.55 12.46 -25.19
N VAL A 13 7.17 11.76 -24.25
CA VAL A 13 7.85 10.49 -24.51
C VAL A 13 6.81 9.39 -24.55
N GLU A 14 6.66 8.73 -25.71
CA GLU A 14 5.80 7.53 -25.79
C GLU A 14 6.42 6.38 -24.99
N THR A 15 5.62 5.78 -24.11
CA THR A 15 6.01 4.63 -23.33
C THR A 15 5.12 3.44 -23.66
N PHE A 16 5.68 2.23 -23.59
CA PHE A 16 4.93 1.00 -23.77
C PHE A 16 5.35 -0.04 -22.72
N LEU A 17 4.41 -0.90 -22.35
CA LEU A 17 4.70 -2.03 -21.47
C LEU A 17 5.59 -3.04 -22.21
N SER A 18 6.78 -3.30 -21.70
CA SER A 18 7.66 -4.34 -22.21
C SER A 18 7.51 -5.61 -21.38
N GLY A 19 7.70 -6.78 -21.99
CA GLY A 19 7.77 -8.06 -21.27
C GLY A 19 9.08 -8.26 -20.50
N ILE A 20 9.92 -7.24 -20.38
CA ILE A 20 11.22 -7.32 -19.70
C ILE A 20 10.97 -7.20 -18.19
N VAL A 21 11.32 -8.25 -17.45
CA VAL A 21 11.29 -8.23 -15.98
C VAL A 21 12.70 -7.89 -15.49
N ILE A 22 12.82 -6.76 -14.79
CA ILE A 22 14.07 -6.33 -14.16
C ILE A 22 14.00 -6.64 -12.67
N ASN A 23 14.79 -7.61 -12.20
CA ASN A 23 14.95 -7.86 -10.77
C ASN A 23 15.87 -6.79 -10.17
N HIS A 24 15.28 -5.78 -9.56
CA HIS A 24 16.03 -4.67 -8.99
C HIS A 24 16.58 -5.04 -7.60
N MET A 25 17.88 -5.36 -7.52
CA MET A 25 18.56 -5.75 -6.28
C MET A 25 18.58 -4.65 -5.20
N GLY A 26 18.23 -3.42 -5.54
CA GLY A 26 18.16 -2.30 -4.59
C GLY A 26 17.12 -2.44 -3.47
N TYR A 27 16.25 -3.45 -3.53
CA TYR A 27 15.31 -3.83 -2.46
C TYR A 27 15.83 -5.00 -1.60
N CYS A 28 16.91 -5.65 -1.98
CA CYS A 28 17.58 -6.72 -1.21
C CYS A 28 18.57 -6.16 -0.17
N LEU A 29 18.45 -4.88 0.19
CA LEU A 29 19.28 -4.24 1.20
C LEU A 29 18.90 -4.77 2.59
N ASN A 30 19.91 -4.90 3.46
CA ASN A 30 19.66 -5.11 4.88
C ASN A 30 19.00 -3.87 5.54
N ASP A 31 18.52 -4.00 6.76
CA ASP A 31 17.75 -2.93 7.42
C ASP A 31 18.59 -1.65 7.60
N ASP A 32 19.90 -1.76 7.86
CA ASP A 32 20.80 -0.60 8.01
C ASP A 32 21.01 0.13 6.68
N GLU A 33 21.22 -0.60 5.59
CA GLU A 33 21.39 -0.02 4.26
C GLU A 33 20.11 0.66 3.76
N ARG A 34 18.93 0.06 4.05
CA ARG A 34 17.62 0.68 3.75
C ARG A 34 17.47 2.00 4.48
N LYS A 35 17.83 2.02 5.76
CA LYS A 35 17.76 3.21 6.60
C LYS A 35 18.64 4.33 6.07
N VAL A 36 19.91 4.05 5.76
CA VAL A 36 20.82 5.04 5.17
C VAL A 36 20.29 5.61 3.86
N LYS A 37 19.69 4.75 3.00
CA LYS A 37 19.08 5.17 1.74
C LYS A 37 17.86 6.06 1.97
N ALA A 38 16.99 5.69 2.92
CA ALA A 38 15.80 6.46 3.24
C ALA A 38 16.16 7.81 3.86
N GLU A 39 17.09 7.87 4.82
CA GLU A 39 17.59 9.12 5.43
C GLU A 39 18.15 10.08 4.37
N ARG A 40 18.97 9.57 3.43
CA ARG A 40 19.47 10.37 2.32
C ARG A 40 18.35 10.93 1.45
N ASN A 41 17.37 10.08 1.08
CA ASN A 41 16.24 10.50 0.26
C ASN A 41 15.39 11.55 0.98
N ILE A 42 15.09 11.34 2.25
CA ILE A 42 14.36 12.31 3.08
C ILE A 42 15.05 13.66 3.06
N LYS A 43 16.36 13.71 3.30
CA LYS A 43 17.12 14.96 3.29
C LYS A 43 17.02 15.70 1.95
N LEU A 44 17.16 14.99 0.83
CA LEU A 44 17.07 15.59 -0.50
C LEU A 44 15.65 16.10 -0.80
N LEU A 45 14.62 15.34 -0.42
CA LEU A 45 13.23 15.71 -0.64
C LEU A 45 12.80 16.90 0.23
N VAL A 46 13.27 16.96 1.50
CA VAL A 46 12.99 18.11 2.38
C VAL A 46 13.64 19.37 1.82
N ASN A 47 14.89 19.31 1.39
CA ASN A 47 15.56 20.46 0.77
C ASN A 47 14.78 20.93 -0.48
N ARG A 48 14.36 20.01 -1.35
CA ARG A 48 13.59 20.35 -2.54
C ARG A 48 12.22 20.97 -2.20
N LEU A 49 11.54 20.44 -1.20
CA LEU A 49 10.27 20.98 -0.71
C LEU A 49 10.43 22.42 -0.17
N ASP A 50 11.54 22.69 0.54
CA ASP A 50 11.82 24.03 1.08
C ASP A 50 12.19 25.01 -0.03
N GLU A 51 12.94 24.57 -1.05
CA GLU A 51 13.20 25.37 -2.26
C GLU A 51 11.88 25.77 -2.94
N LEU A 52 11.00 24.82 -3.22
CA LEU A 52 9.71 25.06 -3.89
C LEU A 52 8.81 26.03 -3.12
N LYS A 53 8.80 25.99 -1.79
CA LYS A 53 8.04 26.94 -0.96
C LYS A 53 8.54 28.36 -1.04
N THR A 54 9.79 28.56 -1.43
CA THR A 54 10.39 29.90 -1.60
C THR A 54 10.25 30.45 -3.02
N MET A 55 9.94 29.60 -3.99
CA MET A 55 9.77 29.95 -5.40
C MET A 55 8.27 30.13 -5.68
N SER A 56 7.89 31.25 -6.28
CA SER A 56 6.47 31.67 -6.43
C SER A 56 5.92 31.38 -7.83
N GLN A 57 6.16 30.19 -8.42
CA GLN A 57 5.67 29.84 -9.75
C GLN A 57 4.65 28.70 -9.70
N GLU A 58 3.50 28.85 -10.36
CA GLU A 58 2.40 27.87 -10.40
C GLU A 58 2.82 26.47 -10.88
N SER A 59 3.83 26.39 -11.77
CA SER A 59 4.35 25.09 -12.28
C SER A 59 5.07 24.28 -11.19
N GLU A 60 5.57 24.92 -10.15
CA GLU A 60 6.32 24.28 -9.08
C GLU A 60 5.39 23.76 -7.98
N GLU A 61 4.22 24.37 -7.81
CA GLU A 61 3.20 23.85 -6.88
C GLU A 61 2.68 22.47 -7.26
N GLN A 62 2.70 22.10 -8.54
CA GLN A 62 2.30 20.77 -9.00
C GLN A 62 3.28 19.66 -8.58
N GLU A 63 4.56 19.99 -8.34
CA GLU A 63 5.57 19.04 -7.88
C GLU A 63 5.42 18.69 -6.38
N ILE A 64 4.86 19.61 -5.58
CA ILE A 64 4.77 19.47 -4.13
C ILE A 64 4.05 18.18 -3.70
N PRO A 65 2.85 17.83 -4.23
CA PRO A 65 2.17 16.61 -3.83
C PRO A 65 3.00 15.34 -4.08
N TYR A 66 3.73 15.29 -5.19
CA TYR A 66 4.61 14.17 -5.50
C TYR A 66 5.79 14.07 -4.52
N ILE A 67 6.38 15.21 -4.13
CA ILE A 67 7.45 15.22 -3.11
C ILE A 67 6.90 14.76 -1.76
N LEU A 68 5.70 15.21 -1.37
CA LEU A 68 5.04 14.78 -0.14
C LEU A 68 4.77 13.27 -0.14
N TYR A 69 4.32 12.72 -1.28
CA TYR A 69 4.19 11.28 -1.48
C TYR A 69 5.51 10.55 -1.28
N GLN A 70 6.61 11.02 -1.91
CA GLN A 70 7.92 10.40 -1.78
C GLN A 70 8.48 10.47 -0.34
N LEU A 71 8.22 11.57 0.36
CA LEU A 71 8.54 11.70 1.79
C LEU A 71 7.75 10.71 2.62
N GLY A 72 6.44 10.61 2.40
CA GLY A 72 5.58 9.63 3.07
C GLY A 72 6.09 8.20 2.88
N LYS A 73 6.44 7.81 1.64
CA LYS A 73 7.03 6.49 1.35
C LYS A 73 8.38 6.27 2.05
N SER A 74 9.23 7.27 2.08
CA SER A 74 10.53 7.16 2.74
C SER A 74 10.37 6.94 4.25
N TYR A 75 9.46 7.68 4.90
CA TYR A 75 9.14 7.46 6.31
C TYR A 75 8.43 6.14 6.57
N TYR A 76 7.56 5.69 5.66
CA TYR A 76 6.92 4.37 5.75
C TYR A 76 7.96 3.24 5.73
N MET A 77 8.97 3.32 4.85
CA MET A 77 10.08 2.37 4.79
C MET A 77 10.92 2.36 6.08
N GLU A 78 11.05 3.52 6.74
CA GLU A 78 11.71 3.67 8.04
C GLU A 78 10.86 3.17 9.23
N LYS A 79 9.62 2.69 8.96
CA LYS A 79 8.64 2.33 9.97
C LYS A 79 8.19 3.50 10.87
N GLU A 80 8.48 4.74 10.44
CA GLU A 80 8.02 5.98 11.07
C GLU A 80 6.60 6.33 10.60
N TYR A 81 5.66 5.43 10.90
CA TYR A 81 4.32 5.44 10.31
C TYR A 81 3.51 6.70 10.59
N VAL A 82 3.67 7.30 11.77
CA VAL A 82 3.01 8.57 12.13
C VAL A 82 3.47 9.70 11.20
N LYS A 83 4.79 9.81 10.96
CA LYS A 83 5.33 10.79 10.02
C LYS A 83 4.89 10.51 8.59
N ALA A 84 4.86 9.24 8.19
CA ALA A 84 4.35 8.84 6.89
C ALA A 84 2.90 9.31 6.70
N CYS A 85 2.04 9.09 7.69
CA CYS A 85 0.65 9.57 7.69
C CYS A 85 0.55 11.09 7.52
N ASP A 86 1.39 11.86 8.23
CA ASP A 86 1.41 13.32 8.13
C ASP A 86 1.76 13.81 6.72
N TYR A 87 2.73 13.19 6.06
CA TYR A 87 3.13 13.55 4.71
C TYR A 87 2.10 13.12 3.67
N PHE A 88 1.54 11.91 3.77
CA PHE A 88 0.48 11.45 2.88
C PHE A 88 -0.78 12.29 3.01
N SER A 89 -1.21 12.61 4.22
CA SER A 89 -2.37 13.48 4.46
C SER A 89 -2.18 14.86 3.83
N LYS A 90 -0.98 15.44 3.97
CA LYS A 90 -0.65 16.72 3.31
C LYS A 90 -0.66 16.60 1.79
N GLY A 91 -0.10 15.53 1.23
CA GLY A 91 -0.12 15.28 -0.21
C GLY A 91 -1.52 15.15 -0.77
N LEU A 92 -2.38 14.40 -0.06
CA LEU A 92 -3.78 14.17 -0.45
C LEU A 92 -4.71 15.38 -0.18
N SER A 93 -4.21 16.46 0.42
CA SER A 93 -4.99 17.71 0.58
C SER A 93 -4.99 18.60 -0.67
N TYR A 94 -4.18 18.25 -1.66
CA TYR A 94 -4.16 18.95 -2.96
C TYR A 94 -5.24 18.36 -3.89
N ASP A 95 -5.65 19.15 -4.88
CA ASP A 95 -6.55 18.70 -5.96
C ASP A 95 -5.73 17.84 -6.94
N LEU A 96 -5.90 16.52 -6.85
CA LEU A 96 -5.10 15.55 -7.60
C LEU A 96 -5.97 14.75 -8.56
N ASP A 97 -5.41 14.43 -9.71
CA ASP A 97 -6.01 13.41 -10.59
C ASP A 97 -5.85 12.02 -9.93
N THR A 98 -6.96 11.47 -9.48
CA THR A 98 -7.04 10.18 -8.78
C THR A 98 -6.69 8.97 -9.67
N LYS A 99 -6.53 9.18 -10.98
CA LYS A 99 -6.08 8.15 -11.93
C LYS A 99 -4.57 8.04 -12.02
N LEU A 100 -3.84 9.00 -11.47
CA LEU A 100 -2.37 8.95 -11.46
C LEU A 100 -1.90 7.83 -10.56
N GLU A 101 -0.97 7.03 -11.08
CA GLU A 101 -0.45 5.85 -10.39
C GLU A 101 0.13 6.19 -9.00
N TYR A 102 0.86 7.32 -8.88
CA TYR A 102 1.42 7.72 -7.60
C TYR A 102 0.35 8.16 -6.58
N VAL A 103 -0.80 8.67 -7.04
CA VAL A 103 -1.93 9.05 -6.16
C VAL A 103 -2.61 7.80 -5.61
N ILE A 104 -2.84 6.80 -6.47
CA ILE A 104 -3.37 5.50 -6.05
C ILE A 104 -2.43 4.84 -5.04
N ASP A 105 -1.12 4.81 -5.32
CA ASP A 105 -0.12 4.23 -4.42
C ASP A 105 -0.01 5.02 -3.10
N MET A 106 -0.16 6.36 -3.15
CA MET A 106 -0.19 7.21 -1.96
C MET A 106 -1.38 6.88 -1.07
N VAL A 107 -2.57 6.72 -1.64
CA VAL A 107 -3.79 6.33 -0.89
C VAL A 107 -3.61 4.96 -0.26
N GLU A 108 -3.19 3.96 -1.04
CA GLU A 108 -3.00 2.59 -0.54
C GLU A 108 -1.95 2.55 0.58
N THR A 109 -0.77 3.18 0.37
CA THR A 109 0.29 3.21 1.38
C THR A 109 -0.11 4.01 2.63
N TYR A 110 -0.90 5.07 2.47
CA TYR A 110 -1.46 5.83 3.60
C TYR A 110 -2.36 4.95 4.48
N GLY A 111 -3.24 4.15 3.88
CA GLY A 111 -4.07 3.20 4.62
C GLY A 111 -3.22 2.20 5.42
N TYR A 112 -2.19 1.63 4.83
CA TYR A 112 -1.25 0.75 5.56
C TYR A 112 -0.48 1.51 6.66
N ALA A 113 -0.08 2.76 6.43
CA ALA A 113 0.58 3.58 7.44
C ALA A 113 -0.34 3.84 8.64
N MET A 114 -1.61 4.14 8.40
CA MET A 114 -2.62 4.31 9.45
C MET A 114 -2.80 3.04 10.29
N LEU A 115 -2.92 1.88 9.65
CA LEU A 115 -3.04 0.59 10.36
C LEU A 115 -1.79 0.27 11.19
N ASN A 116 -0.60 0.60 10.69
CA ASN A 116 0.66 0.35 11.37
C ASN A 116 0.98 1.39 12.46
N SER A 117 0.38 2.59 12.41
CA SER A 117 0.52 3.63 13.44
C SER A 117 -0.48 3.50 14.58
N GLY A 118 -1.44 2.56 14.49
CA GLY A 118 -2.50 2.40 15.48
C GLY A 118 -3.70 3.33 15.26
N ALA A 119 -3.84 3.90 14.06
CA ALA A 119 -4.96 4.78 13.67
C ALA A 119 -6.06 4.00 12.92
N GLU A 120 -6.40 2.79 13.41
CA GLU A 120 -7.35 1.89 12.75
C GLU A 120 -8.76 2.49 12.64
N LYS A 121 -9.18 3.28 13.64
CA LYS A 121 -10.50 3.92 13.63
C LYS A 121 -10.59 5.02 12.59
N GLU A 122 -9.55 5.83 12.49
CA GLU A 122 -9.42 6.90 11.52
C GLU A 122 -9.35 6.35 10.08
N ALA A 123 -8.72 5.19 9.90
CA ALA A 123 -8.66 4.48 8.63
C ALA A 123 -10.06 4.09 8.09
N MET A 124 -11.09 4.05 8.93
CA MET A 124 -12.47 3.85 8.47
C MET A 124 -12.96 4.96 7.52
N SER A 125 -12.30 6.12 7.49
CA SER A 125 -12.60 7.18 6.51
C SER A 125 -12.38 6.76 5.05
N PHE A 126 -11.60 5.70 4.80
CA PHE A 126 -11.41 5.11 3.47
C PHE A 126 -12.70 4.59 2.83
N VAL A 127 -13.75 4.36 3.62
CA VAL A 127 -15.09 4.08 3.09
C VAL A 127 -15.61 5.21 2.21
N ASN A 128 -15.24 6.47 2.49
CA ASN A 128 -15.71 7.64 1.76
C ASN A 128 -15.10 7.78 0.35
N ILE A 129 -13.95 7.14 0.11
CA ILE A 129 -13.24 7.14 -1.17
C ILE A 129 -13.37 5.81 -1.91
N TYR A 130 -14.21 4.91 -1.41
CA TYR A 130 -14.33 3.55 -1.93
C TYR A 130 -14.81 3.51 -3.39
N ASP A 131 -15.71 4.40 -3.79
CA ASP A 131 -16.24 4.42 -5.16
C ASP A 131 -15.16 4.88 -6.16
N GLU A 132 -14.18 5.63 -5.72
CA GLU A 132 -13.13 6.16 -6.58
C GLU A 132 -11.90 5.25 -6.67
N PHE A 133 -11.46 4.68 -5.55
CA PHE A 133 -10.26 3.85 -5.48
C PHE A 133 -10.55 2.35 -5.39
N GLY A 134 -11.79 1.96 -5.22
CA GLY A 134 -12.19 0.59 -4.93
C GLY A 134 -12.09 -0.40 -6.09
N ASP A 135 -11.64 -0.03 -7.27
CA ASP A 135 -11.57 -0.92 -8.43
C ASP A 135 -10.18 -1.58 -8.59
N SER A 136 -9.65 -2.10 -7.48
CA SER A 136 -8.42 -2.90 -7.48
C SER A 136 -8.42 -3.97 -6.39
N ALA A 137 -7.67 -5.04 -6.62
CA ALA A 137 -7.45 -6.08 -5.60
C ALA A 137 -6.78 -5.49 -4.35
N ASP A 138 -5.80 -4.61 -4.56
CA ASP A 138 -4.98 -4.02 -3.50
C ASP A 138 -5.83 -3.15 -2.58
N PHE A 139 -6.69 -2.31 -3.13
CA PHE A 139 -7.60 -1.49 -2.32
C PHE A 139 -8.67 -2.34 -1.60
N LYS A 140 -9.24 -3.36 -2.27
CA LYS A 140 -10.17 -4.30 -1.61
C LYS A 140 -9.50 -5.02 -0.45
N PHE A 141 -8.26 -5.47 -0.64
CA PHE A 141 -7.49 -6.13 0.42
C PHE A 141 -7.21 -5.18 1.58
N LEU A 142 -6.80 -3.93 1.30
CA LEU A 142 -6.61 -2.89 2.32
C LEU A 142 -7.90 -2.64 3.11
N MET A 143 -9.05 -2.50 2.43
CA MET A 143 -10.35 -2.35 3.10
C MET A 143 -10.69 -3.55 3.97
N GLY A 144 -10.37 -4.76 3.51
CA GLY A 144 -10.48 -5.97 4.32
C GLY A 144 -9.68 -5.88 5.62
N LEU A 145 -8.44 -5.41 5.56
CA LEU A 145 -7.60 -5.20 6.75
C LEU A 145 -8.16 -4.11 7.67
N ILE A 146 -8.63 -3.00 7.10
CA ILE A 146 -9.23 -1.89 7.87
C ILE A 146 -10.46 -2.41 8.64
N TYR A 147 -11.37 -3.12 7.97
CA TYR A 147 -12.52 -3.71 8.64
C TYR A 147 -12.13 -4.74 9.70
N MET A 148 -11.16 -5.62 9.39
CA MET A 148 -10.69 -6.64 10.33
C MET A 148 -10.12 -6.01 11.60
N LYS A 149 -9.29 -4.97 11.48
CA LYS A 149 -8.70 -4.25 12.61
C LYS A 149 -9.76 -3.51 13.46
N ASN A 150 -10.88 -3.13 12.86
CA ASN A 150 -12.02 -2.51 13.54
C ASN A 150 -13.05 -3.52 14.06
N GLY A 151 -12.79 -4.84 13.98
CA GLY A 151 -13.71 -5.89 14.45
C GLY A 151 -14.93 -6.11 13.57
N LEU A 152 -14.99 -5.50 12.38
CA LEU A 152 -16.09 -5.64 11.41
C LEU A 152 -15.84 -6.84 10.50
N PHE A 153 -15.83 -8.04 11.11
CA PHE A 153 -15.36 -9.26 10.44
C PHE A 153 -16.17 -9.67 9.22
N ASP A 154 -17.50 -9.48 9.23
CA ASP A 154 -18.33 -9.78 8.05
C ASP A 154 -17.97 -8.88 6.86
N ASN A 155 -17.68 -7.60 7.11
CA ASN A 155 -17.25 -6.67 6.08
C ASN A 155 -15.84 -7.02 5.58
N ALA A 156 -14.92 -7.36 6.49
CA ALA A 156 -13.58 -7.79 6.14
C ALA A 156 -13.59 -9.01 5.21
N VAL A 157 -14.35 -10.05 5.56
CA VAL A 157 -14.49 -11.26 4.75
C VAL A 157 -15.07 -10.94 3.37
N LYS A 158 -16.04 -10.02 3.27
CA LYS A 158 -16.60 -9.59 1.98
C LYS A 158 -15.54 -8.91 1.11
N GLU A 159 -14.74 -8.02 1.67
CA GLU A 159 -13.71 -7.31 0.90
C GLU A 159 -12.58 -8.24 0.46
N PHE A 160 -12.08 -9.12 1.35
CA PHE A 160 -11.11 -10.14 0.93
C PHE A 160 -11.64 -11.06 -0.17
N LYS A 161 -12.92 -11.45 -0.11
CA LYS A 161 -13.56 -12.22 -1.18
C LYS A 161 -13.66 -11.44 -2.49
N LYS A 162 -13.85 -10.13 -2.45
CA LYS A 162 -13.82 -9.29 -3.65
C LYS A 162 -12.40 -9.20 -4.22
N ALA A 163 -11.38 -9.04 -3.36
CA ALA A 163 -9.98 -8.96 -3.78
C ALA A 163 -9.56 -10.18 -4.63
N VAL A 164 -10.01 -11.39 -4.27
CA VAL A 164 -9.65 -12.62 -5.01
C VAL A 164 -10.39 -12.78 -6.34
N LEU A 165 -11.29 -11.88 -6.70
CA LEU A 165 -11.96 -11.89 -8.02
C LEU A 165 -11.16 -11.17 -9.10
N TYR A 166 -10.11 -10.43 -8.72
CA TYR A 166 -9.25 -9.71 -9.66
C TYR A 166 -8.16 -10.62 -10.20
N GLU A 167 -7.90 -10.53 -11.50
CA GLU A 167 -6.86 -11.33 -12.17
C GLU A 167 -5.44 -10.82 -11.86
N SER A 168 -5.31 -9.53 -11.54
CA SER A 168 -4.02 -8.87 -11.27
C SER A 168 -4.03 -8.09 -9.97
N CYS A 169 -2.87 -7.92 -9.39
CA CYS A 169 -2.62 -7.09 -8.21
C CYS A 169 -1.20 -6.51 -8.28
N LYS A 170 -0.95 -5.43 -7.54
CA LYS A 170 0.39 -4.84 -7.38
C LYS A 170 1.20 -5.58 -6.32
N VAL A 171 0.55 -5.88 -5.19
CA VAL A 171 1.16 -6.62 -4.08
C VAL A 171 0.86 -8.10 -4.23
N GLU A 172 1.90 -8.91 -4.36
CA GLU A 172 1.77 -10.34 -4.54
C GLU A 172 0.91 -11.00 -3.46
N GLY A 173 -0.06 -11.78 -3.88
CA GLY A 173 -0.90 -12.61 -3.00
C GLY A 173 -2.13 -11.93 -2.41
N VAL A 174 -2.33 -10.61 -2.55
CA VAL A 174 -3.53 -9.93 -2.03
C VAL A 174 -4.81 -10.36 -2.72
N ASN A 175 -4.72 -10.82 -3.98
CA ASN A 175 -5.82 -11.41 -4.73
C ASN A 175 -5.87 -12.96 -4.64
N SER A 176 -5.14 -13.56 -3.71
CA SER A 176 -5.05 -15.02 -3.58
C SER A 176 -4.76 -15.45 -2.13
N TYR A 177 -3.60 -16.02 -1.86
CA TYR A 177 -3.28 -16.66 -0.58
C TYR A 177 -3.32 -15.72 0.63
N GLN A 178 -2.94 -14.44 0.49
CA GLN A 178 -3.01 -13.51 1.61
C GLN A 178 -4.46 -13.21 2.01
N ALA A 179 -5.35 -13.00 1.02
CA ALA A 179 -6.77 -12.79 1.30
C ALA A 179 -7.41 -14.02 1.95
N TYR A 180 -7.15 -15.22 1.42
CA TYR A 180 -7.64 -16.45 2.02
C TYR A 180 -7.11 -16.67 3.43
N TYR A 181 -5.83 -16.39 3.67
CA TYR A 181 -5.24 -16.48 5.00
C TYR A 181 -5.96 -15.58 6.00
N ASN A 182 -6.19 -14.31 5.67
CA ASN A 182 -6.89 -13.38 6.56
C ASN A 182 -8.35 -13.81 6.82
N ILE A 183 -9.05 -14.37 5.83
CA ILE A 183 -10.38 -14.95 6.04
C ILE A 183 -10.29 -16.15 7.01
N GLY A 184 -9.30 -17.02 6.84
CA GLY A 184 -9.03 -18.13 7.74
C GLY A 184 -8.80 -17.66 9.18
N VAL A 185 -7.95 -16.64 9.37
CA VAL A 185 -7.69 -16.01 10.68
C VAL A 185 -8.98 -15.49 11.33
N ILE A 186 -9.83 -14.80 10.56
CA ILE A 186 -11.12 -14.30 11.07
C ILE A 186 -11.99 -15.46 11.57
N TYR A 187 -12.17 -16.51 10.75
CA TYR A 187 -13.00 -17.64 11.14
C TYR A 187 -12.43 -18.41 12.34
N GLU A 188 -11.11 -18.55 12.41
CA GLU A 188 -10.45 -19.16 13.56
C GLU A 188 -10.67 -18.35 14.85
N CYS A 189 -10.49 -17.02 14.79
CA CYS A 189 -10.76 -16.13 15.92
C CYS A 189 -12.22 -16.18 16.41
N LEU A 190 -13.15 -16.47 15.48
CA LEU A 190 -14.57 -16.64 15.80
C LEU A 190 -14.92 -18.07 16.27
N GLY A 191 -13.97 -19.00 16.33
CA GLY A 191 -14.17 -20.39 16.72
C GLY A 191 -14.75 -21.30 15.66
N TYR A 192 -14.83 -20.84 14.39
CA TYR A 192 -15.34 -21.64 13.27
C TYR A 192 -14.19 -22.40 12.59
N ASN A 193 -13.59 -23.36 13.32
CA ASN A 193 -12.38 -24.08 12.89
C ASN A 193 -12.54 -24.78 11.53
N ASP A 194 -13.69 -25.38 11.23
CA ASP A 194 -13.92 -26.05 9.92
C ASP A 194 -13.83 -25.04 8.77
N LYS A 195 -14.42 -23.85 8.93
CA LYS A 195 -14.33 -22.80 7.91
C LYS A 195 -12.91 -22.22 7.82
N ALA A 196 -12.23 -22.07 8.96
CA ALA A 196 -10.84 -21.61 8.97
C ALA A 196 -9.95 -22.57 8.19
N LEU A 197 -10.08 -23.87 8.40
CA LEU A 197 -9.37 -24.91 7.64
C LEU A 197 -9.62 -24.80 6.13
N GLU A 198 -10.90 -24.67 5.73
CA GLU A 198 -11.27 -24.50 4.31
C GLU A 198 -10.49 -23.35 3.64
N TYR A 199 -10.38 -22.19 4.32
CA TYR A 199 -9.69 -21.03 3.77
C TYR A 199 -8.18 -21.15 3.86
N TYR A 200 -7.62 -21.73 4.90
CA TYR A 200 -6.18 -22.00 5.00
C TYR A 200 -5.71 -22.99 3.92
N GLU A 201 -6.50 -24.02 3.61
CA GLU A 201 -6.18 -24.97 2.55
C GLU A 201 -6.17 -24.33 1.15
N ARG A 202 -6.95 -23.25 0.92
CA ARG A 202 -6.92 -22.47 -0.32
C ARG A 202 -5.64 -21.63 -0.49
N CYS A 203 -4.84 -21.46 0.57
CA CYS A 203 -3.58 -20.72 0.50
C CYS A 203 -2.44 -21.49 -0.17
N GLY A 204 -2.63 -22.77 -0.53
CA GLY A 204 -1.61 -23.62 -1.15
C GLY A 204 -0.38 -23.77 -0.23
N ASP A 205 0.79 -23.49 -0.80
CA ASP A 205 2.08 -23.68 -0.11
C ASP A 205 2.45 -22.53 0.84
N TYR A 206 1.52 -21.64 1.17
CA TYR A 206 1.79 -20.55 2.10
C TYR A 206 2.05 -21.08 3.52
N GLU A 207 3.30 -20.99 3.96
CA GLU A 207 3.79 -21.61 5.20
C GLU A 207 2.96 -21.24 6.43
N ASN A 208 2.57 -19.96 6.58
CA ASN A 208 1.76 -19.53 7.72
C ASN A 208 0.40 -20.24 7.77
N ALA A 209 -0.23 -20.47 6.62
CA ALA A 209 -1.50 -21.20 6.55
C ALA A 209 -1.31 -22.68 6.89
N GLN A 210 -0.27 -23.31 6.36
CA GLN A 210 0.06 -24.72 6.66
C GLN A 210 0.30 -24.93 8.17
N ASN A 211 1.00 -24.01 8.81
CA ASN A 211 1.23 -24.05 10.26
C ASN A 211 -0.08 -23.96 11.05
N ARG A 212 -1.05 -23.10 10.58
CA ARG A 212 -2.37 -23.01 11.23
C ARG A 212 -3.21 -24.27 11.03
N VAL A 213 -3.19 -24.85 9.81
CA VAL A 213 -3.87 -26.13 9.54
C VAL A 213 -3.34 -27.23 10.45
N ALA A 214 -2.01 -27.34 10.57
CA ALA A 214 -1.40 -28.34 11.45
C ALA A 214 -1.80 -28.13 12.92
N TYR A 215 -1.83 -26.88 13.37
CA TYR A 215 -2.25 -26.54 14.73
C TYR A 215 -3.71 -26.94 15.00
N ILE A 216 -4.64 -26.56 14.13
CA ILE A 216 -6.08 -26.83 14.34
C ILE A 216 -6.39 -28.32 14.29
N LYS A 217 -5.71 -29.09 13.40
CA LYS A 217 -5.93 -30.55 13.27
C LYS A 217 -5.39 -31.35 14.47
N ASN A 218 -4.48 -30.78 15.26
CA ASN A 218 -3.85 -31.44 16.40
C ASN A 218 -4.46 -31.03 17.75
N ASN A 219 -5.40 -30.09 17.80
CA ASN A 219 -6.08 -29.63 19.00
C ASN A 219 -7.60 -29.71 18.86
#